data_b7e1b2f87559dd83d1dd2d564ca3e7ff
#
_entry.id   b7e1b2f87559dd83d1dd2d564ca3e7ff
#
_cell.length_a   1.000
_cell.length_b   1.000
_cell.length_c   1.000
_cell.angle_alpha   90.00
_cell.angle_beta   90.00
_cell.angle_gamma   90.00
#
_symmetry.space_group_name_H-M   'P 1'
#
loop_
_entity.id
_entity.type
_entity.pdbx_description
1 polymer ?
#
loop_
_entity_poly.entity_id
_entity_poly.type
_entity_poly.pdbx_seq_one_letter_code
_entity_poly.pdbx_strand_id
1 'polypeptide(L)'
;YYGNMILSAFALIMGTSDNAYLSLAAIFGLSPLWIFKTKTGVRRYTISLASFFTVICCIEWINKAYASSVLGINSAFDLIAGHKFLPVLIVALWIISGILVFFASKSKTNKTYTEETKNGLVYIWIAVIVIVCTVVVFVLYDANVVGHVERYETIRNYVLFNDSWGTGRGYVWKRSMEIFQDKLTPLQKIFGYGADTFALIMQYYFPPTQGGGSI
;
A
#
# COMPACT_ATOMS: atom_id res chain seq x y z
N TYR A 1 19.75 11.98 5.13
CA TYR A 1 18.49 11.29 5.41
C TYR A 1 17.51 11.44 4.26
N TYR A 2 17.08 12.67 3.92
CA TYR A 2 16.06 12.88 2.88
C TYR A 2 16.53 12.47 1.48
N GLY A 3 17.81 12.63 1.14
CA GLY A 3 18.36 12.15 -0.13
C GLY A 3 18.23 10.63 -0.29
N ASN A 4 18.59 9.86 0.73
CA ASN A 4 18.43 8.41 0.69
C ASN A 4 16.96 8.00 0.60
N MET A 5 16.07 8.71 1.29
CA MET A 5 14.64 8.46 1.22
C MET A 5 14.08 8.71 -0.19
N ILE A 6 14.50 9.79 -0.86
CA ILE A 6 14.09 10.09 -2.24
C ILE A 6 14.59 9.01 -3.20
N LEU A 7 15.86 8.60 -3.09
CA LEU A 7 16.43 7.52 -3.90
C LEU A 7 15.71 6.19 -3.65
N SER A 8 15.41 5.87 -2.39
CA SER A 8 14.67 4.64 -2.04
C SER A 8 13.25 4.68 -2.57
N ALA A 9 12.56 5.81 -2.48
CA ALA A 9 11.22 5.99 -3.05
C ALA A 9 11.23 5.82 -4.58
N PHE A 10 12.20 6.43 -5.25
CA PHE A 10 12.39 6.29 -6.69
C PHE A 10 12.64 4.81 -7.07
N ALA A 11 13.61 4.15 -6.42
CA ALA A 11 13.94 2.75 -6.69
C ALA A 11 12.75 1.82 -6.45
N LEU A 12 11.95 2.08 -5.40
CA LEU A 12 10.77 1.29 -5.06
C LEU A 12 9.67 1.42 -6.13
N ILE A 13 9.42 2.63 -6.63
CA ILE A 13 8.46 2.89 -7.70
C ILE A 13 8.92 2.21 -8.99
N MET A 14 10.21 2.34 -9.33
CA MET A 14 10.79 1.71 -10.53
C MET A 14 10.84 0.17 -10.45
N GLY A 15 10.73 -0.40 -9.25
CA GLY A 15 10.59 -1.84 -9.05
C GLY A 15 9.24 -2.43 -9.48
N THR A 16 8.27 -1.60 -9.86
CA THR A 16 6.95 -1.95 -10.44
C THR A 16 6.18 -3.04 -9.67
N SER A 17 6.34 -3.10 -8.35
CA SER A 17 5.69 -4.10 -7.51
C SER A 17 4.50 -3.51 -6.75
N ASP A 18 3.30 -4.02 -6.98
CA ASP A 18 2.08 -3.60 -6.27
C ASP A 18 2.19 -3.79 -4.75
N ASN A 19 2.89 -4.86 -4.31
CA ASN A 19 3.12 -5.13 -2.89
C ASN A 19 3.99 -4.05 -2.22
N ALA A 20 4.84 -3.37 -2.98
CA ALA A 20 5.66 -2.28 -2.46
C ALA A 20 4.81 -1.07 -2.04
N TYR A 21 3.77 -0.73 -2.83
CA TYR A 21 2.84 0.34 -2.47
C TYR A 21 2.02 -0.01 -1.23
N LEU A 22 1.59 -1.27 -1.10
CA LEU A 22 0.88 -1.73 0.10
C LEU A 22 1.77 -1.64 1.34
N SER A 23 3.04 -2.04 1.21
CA SER A 23 4.02 -1.93 2.30
C SER A 23 4.28 -0.48 2.69
N LEU A 24 4.39 0.43 1.71
CA LEU A 24 4.50 1.87 1.97
C LEU A 24 3.26 2.43 2.65
N ALA A 25 2.07 2.05 2.19
CA ALA A 25 0.81 2.45 2.83
C ALA A 25 0.78 2.00 4.29
N ALA A 26 1.23 0.78 4.59
CA ALA A 26 1.35 0.30 5.97
C ALA A 26 2.38 1.09 6.78
N ILE A 27 3.57 1.37 6.22
CA ILE A 27 4.60 2.16 6.90
C ILE A 27 4.11 3.59 7.17
N PHE A 28 3.60 4.29 6.17
CA PHE A 28 3.06 5.64 6.35
C PHE A 28 1.79 5.65 7.20
N GLY A 29 0.97 4.62 7.15
CA GLY A 29 -0.22 4.49 7.96
C GLY A 29 0.06 4.25 9.44
N LEU A 30 1.03 3.39 9.76
CA LEU A 30 1.29 2.98 11.14
C LEU A 30 2.35 3.83 11.85
N SER A 31 3.36 4.35 11.12
CA SER A 31 4.44 5.13 11.73
C SER A 31 3.98 6.35 12.54
N PRO A 32 2.89 7.07 12.20
CA PRO A 32 2.39 8.17 13.02
C PRO A 32 2.01 7.80 14.45
N LEU A 33 1.66 6.54 14.72
CA LEU A 33 1.33 6.07 16.07
C LEU A 33 2.49 6.28 17.05
N TRP A 34 3.73 6.26 16.55
CA TRP A 34 4.94 6.51 17.35
C TRP A 34 5.50 7.91 17.09
N ILE A 35 5.52 8.34 15.82
CA ILE A 35 6.18 9.57 15.40
C ILE A 35 5.42 10.81 15.85
N PHE A 36 4.09 10.79 15.90
CA PHE A 36 3.27 11.94 16.31
C PHE A 36 3.30 12.26 17.80
N LYS A 37 4.02 11.48 18.59
CA LYS A 37 4.29 11.79 19.99
C LYS A 37 5.21 13.01 20.19
N THR A 38 5.89 13.46 19.13
CA THR A 38 6.83 14.59 19.17
C THR A 38 6.58 15.57 18.03
N LYS A 39 6.71 16.87 18.29
CA LYS A 39 6.58 17.90 17.24
C LYS A 39 7.61 17.73 16.13
N THR A 40 8.83 17.31 16.49
CA THR A 40 9.88 16.99 15.51
C THR A 40 9.47 15.79 14.64
N GLY A 41 8.83 14.79 15.21
CA GLY A 41 8.31 13.64 14.49
C GLY A 41 7.24 14.03 13.48
N VAL A 42 6.25 14.82 13.87
CA VAL A 42 5.20 15.32 12.98
C VAL A 42 5.82 16.07 11.79
N ARG A 43 6.77 16.98 12.05
CA ARG A 43 7.47 17.72 11.00
C ARG A 43 8.23 16.79 10.04
N ARG A 44 8.98 15.82 10.57
CA ARG A 44 9.73 14.87 9.74
C ARG A 44 8.79 14.02 8.89
N TYR A 45 7.69 13.57 9.46
CA TYR A 45 6.68 12.79 8.76
C TYR A 45 6.06 13.57 7.59
N THR A 46 5.62 14.81 7.81
CA THR A 46 5.01 15.63 6.75
C THR A 46 5.99 15.93 5.62
N ILE A 47 7.27 16.22 5.94
CA ILE A 47 8.31 16.40 4.92
C ILE A 47 8.55 15.11 4.13
N SER A 48 8.61 13.94 4.80
CA SER A 48 8.79 12.65 4.15
C SER A 48 7.64 12.33 3.21
N LEU A 49 6.41 12.56 3.64
CA LEU A 49 5.22 12.34 2.83
C LEU A 49 5.15 13.29 1.63
N ALA A 50 5.45 14.58 1.84
CA ALA A 50 5.53 15.58 0.77
C ALA A 50 6.60 15.20 -0.28
N SER A 51 7.78 14.78 0.18
CA SER A 51 8.87 14.36 -0.70
C SER A 51 8.49 13.11 -1.51
N PHE A 52 7.85 12.13 -0.89
CA PHE A 52 7.39 10.92 -1.55
C PHE A 52 6.39 11.22 -2.67
N PHE A 53 5.35 12.00 -2.40
CA PHE A 53 4.39 12.37 -3.44
C PHE A 53 4.99 13.27 -4.52
N THR A 54 5.99 14.08 -4.19
CA THR A 54 6.73 14.87 -5.18
C THR A 54 7.49 13.96 -6.14
N VAL A 55 8.13 12.88 -5.64
CA VAL A 55 8.80 11.87 -6.49
C VAL A 55 7.79 11.22 -7.45
N ILE A 56 6.61 10.82 -6.96
CA ILE A 56 5.55 10.25 -7.81
C ILE A 56 5.17 11.24 -8.93
N CYS A 57 4.95 12.51 -8.57
CA CYS A 57 4.57 13.54 -9.55
C CYS A 57 5.68 13.79 -10.60
N CYS A 58 6.95 13.79 -10.18
CA CYS A 58 8.09 13.92 -11.09
C CYS A 58 8.18 12.73 -12.06
N ILE A 59 8.01 11.52 -11.56
CA ILE A 59 8.02 10.32 -12.41
C ILE A 59 6.86 10.35 -13.39
N GLU A 60 5.66 10.70 -12.95
CA GLU A 60 4.49 10.82 -13.82
C GLU A 60 4.68 11.89 -14.91
N TRP A 61 5.30 13.02 -14.55
CA TRP A 61 5.65 14.04 -15.52
C TRP A 61 6.62 13.52 -16.58
N ILE A 62 7.65 12.74 -16.17
CA ILE A 62 8.61 12.11 -17.09
C ILE A 62 7.88 11.09 -17.98
N ASN A 63 7.03 10.23 -17.42
CA ASN A 63 6.25 9.27 -18.20
C ASN A 63 5.39 9.93 -19.27
N LYS A 64 4.75 11.05 -18.95
CA LYS A 64 3.96 11.79 -19.93
C LYS A 64 4.80 12.50 -20.98
N ALA A 65 5.93 13.11 -20.56
CA ALA A 65 6.81 13.84 -21.47
C ALA A 65 7.51 12.92 -22.49
N TYR A 66 7.80 11.69 -22.10
CA TYR A 66 8.54 10.70 -22.91
C TYR A 66 7.73 9.43 -23.17
N ALA A 67 6.41 9.55 -23.33
CA ALA A 67 5.49 8.42 -23.49
C ALA A 67 5.85 7.45 -24.62
N SER A 68 6.54 7.93 -25.68
CA SER A 68 7.02 7.09 -26.77
C SER A 68 8.28 6.27 -26.45
N SER A 69 8.98 6.59 -25.37
CA SER A 69 10.31 6.03 -25.04
C SER A 69 10.31 5.26 -23.73
N VAL A 70 9.22 5.30 -22.95
CA VAL A 70 9.08 4.61 -21.66
C VAL A 70 7.94 3.60 -21.72
N LEU A 71 8.13 2.46 -21.04
CA LEU A 71 7.14 1.38 -21.00
C LEU A 71 5.97 1.65 -20.03
N GLY A 72 6.00 2.78 -19.30
CA GLY A 72 5.10 3.03 -18.19
C GLY A 72 5.51 2.27 -16.91
N ILE A 73 4.70 2.39 -15.86
CA ILE A 73 4.98 1.71 -14.58
C ILE A 73 3.90 0.64 -14.39
N ASN A 74 3.19 0.60 -13.31
CA ASN A 74 2.13 -0.36 -13.08
C ASN A 74 0.80 0.34 -12.75
N SER A 75 -0.30 -0.43 -12.78
CA SER A 75 -1.63 0.09 -12.51
C SER A 75 -1.80 0.74 -11.13
N ALA A 76 -1.06 0.26 -10.13
CA ALA A 76 -1.07 0.86 -8.80
C ALA A 76 -0.42 2.25 -8.78
N PHE A 77 0.65 2.45 -9.57
CA PHE A 77 1.24 3.77 -9.78
C PHE A 77 0.25 4.71 -10.48
N ASP A 78 -0.35 4.25 -11.57
CA ASP A 78 -1.29 5.04 -12.38
C ASP A 78 -2.52 5.47 -11.54
N LEU A 79 -2.98 4.59 -10.64
CA LEU A 79 -4.08 4.90 -9.71
C LEU A 79 -3.72 6.08 -8.80
N ILE A 80 -2.49 6.15 -8.31
CA ILE A 80 -2.04 7.23 -7.42
C ILE A 80 -1.67 8.48 -8.22
N ALA A 81 -0.87 8.33 -9.27
CA ALA A 81 -0.31 9.42 -10.07
C ALA A 81 -1.36 10.09 -10.95
N GLY A 82 -2.34 9.34 -11.47
CA GLY A 82 -3.43 9.83 -12.30
C GLY A 82 -4.45 10.69 -11.55
N HIS A 83 -4.42 10.75 -10.22
CA HIS A 83 -5.39 11.49 -9.44
C HIS A 83 -5.21 13.01 -9.58
N LYS A 84 -6.27 13.71 -10.03
CA LYS A 84 -6.29 15.18 -10.23
C LYS A 84 -5.95 15.97 -8.96
N PHE A 85 -6.16 15.39 -7.79
CA PHE A 85 -5.87 16.04 -6.50
C PHE A 85 -4.41 15.91 -6.05
N LEU A 86 -3.59 15.08 -6.71
CA LEU A 86 -2.21 14.86 -6.31
C LEU A 86 -1.36 16.15 -6.24
N PRO A 87 -1.38 17.05 -7.25
CA PRO A 87 -0.63 18.30 -7.18
C PRO A 87 -1.08 19.21 -6.02
N VAL A 88 -2.39 19.27 -5.78
CA VAL A 88 -2.97 20.07 -4.67
C VAL A 88 -2.53 19.50 -3.33
N LEU A 89 -2.53 18.18 -3.16
CA LEU A 89 -2.05 17.50 -1.97
C LEU A 89 -0.58 17.79 -1.71
N ILE A 90 0.27 17.75 -2.75
CA ILE A 90 1.72 18.05 -2.65
C ILE A 90 1.93 19.47 -2.15
N VAL A 91 1.25 20.45 -2.78
CA VAL A 91 1.35 21.86 -2.37
C VAL A 91 0.90 22.04 -0.92
N ALA A 92 -0.23 21.45 -0.53
CA ALA A 92 -0.72 21.50 0.84
C ALA A 92 0.28 20.91 1.85
N LEU A 93 0.88 19.75 1.55
CA LEU A 93 1.88 19.10 2.40
C LEU A 93 3.15 19.95 2.54
N TRP A 94 3.60 20.59 1.45
CA TRP A 94 4.75 21.49 1.52
C TRP A 94 4.45 22.76 2.29
N ILE A 95 3.25 23.35 2.17
CA ILE A 95 2.81 24.50 2.97
C ILE A 95 2.79 24.12 4.46
N ILE A 96 2.16 22.99 4.81
CA ILE A 96 2.12 22.50 6.20
C ILE A 96 3.53 22.27 6.72
N SER A 97 4.41 21.64 5.94
CA SER A 97 5.81 21.41 6.31
C SER A 97 6.56 22.71 6.55
N GLY A 98 6.37 23.71 5.68
CA GLY A 98 6.97 25.05 5.81
C GLY A 98 6.49 25.76 7.07
N ILE A 99 5.21 25.71 7.37
CA ILE A 99 4.63 26.28 8.59
C ILE A 99 5.23 25.60 9.82
N LEU A 100 5.32 24.27 9.85
CA LEU A 100 5.90 23.52 10.98
C LEU A 100 7.39 23.84 11.18
N VAL A 101 8.16 24.02 10.09
CA VAL A 101 9.56 24.42 10.14
C VAL A 101 9.71 25.86 10.68
N PHE A 102 8.86 26.77 10.17
CA PHE A 102 8.89 28.18 10.60
C PHE A 102 8.59 28.34 12.09
N PHE A 103 7.55 27.69 12.60
CA PHE A 103 7.24 27.74 14.03
C PHE A 103 8.33 27.06 14.88
N ALA A 104 8.93 25.97 14.41
CA ALA A 104 10.04 25.34 15.10
C ALA A 104 11.29 26.23 15.13
N SER A 105 11.53 27.04 14.09
CA SER A 105 12.65 28.01 14.03
C SER A 105 12.47 29.17 15.00
N LYS A 106 11.23 29.68 15.18
CA LYS A 106 10.94 30.75 16.14
C LYS A 106 11.00 30.30 17.60
N SER A 107 10.77 29.03 17.88
CA SER A 107 10.81 28.46 19.23
C SER A 107 12.24 28.15 19.69
N LYS A 108 13.25 28.90 19.26
CA LYS A 108 14.65 28.84 19.74
C LYS A 108 14.80 29.43 21.15
N THR A 109 14.06 28.92 22.12
CA THR A 109 14.39 29.06 23.52
C THR A 109 15.12 27.79 23.94
N ASN A 110 16.39 27.97 24.31
CA ASN A 110 17.28 26.97 24.90
C ASN A 110 16.55 25.89 25.67
N LYS A 111 16.38 24.72 25.11
CA LYS A 111 16.44 23.45 25.83
C LYS A 111 16.24 22.29 24.87
N THR A 112 17.12 21.31 24.95
CA THR A 112 17.15 19.97 24.36
C THR A 112 15.97 19.10 24.86
N TYR A 113 14.76 19.63 24.88
CA TYR A 113 13.57 18.84 25.20
C TYR A 113 12.85 18.55 23.89
N THR A 114 12.76 17.28 23.52
CA THR A 114 11.78 16.76 22.59
C THR A 114 10.42 17.20 23.14
N GLU A 115 9.86 18.31 22.63
CA GLU A 115 8.53 18.74 23.05
C GLU A 115 7.54 17.64 22.69
N GLU A 116 7.08 16.93 23.71
CA GLU A 116 6.03 15.93 23.55
C GLU A 116 4.75 16.61 23.08
N THR A 117 4.16 16.07 22.04
CA THR A 117 2.79 16.44 21.65
C THR A 117 1.85 15.77 22.64
N LYS A 118 0.79 16.48 23.05
CA LYS A 118 -0.33 15.81 23.73
C LYS A 118 -0.78 14.66 22.82
N ASN A 119 -1.10 13.51 23.40
CA ASN A 119 -1.53 12.29 22.69
C ASN A 119 -2.73 12.49 21.73
N GLY A 120 -3.33 13.69 21.72
CA GLY A 120 -4.47 14.03 20.87
C GLY A 120 -4.24 13.75 19.37
N LEU A 121 -3.06 14.07 18.84
CA LEU A 121 -2.75 13.78 17.42
C LEU A 121 -2.70 12.28 17.15
N VAL A 122 -2.21 11.49 18.10
CA VAL A 122 -2.18 10.02 17.97
C VAL A 122 -3.60 9.47 17.98
N TYR A 123 -4.47 9.95 18.87
CA TYR A 123 -5.88 9.51 18.90
C TYR A 123 -6.65 9.90 17.63
N ILE A 124 -6.43 11.11 17.12
CA ILE A 124 -7.00 11.53 15.83
C ILE A 124 -6.53 10.58 14.73
N TRP A 125 -5.24 10.23 14.71
CA TRP A 125 -4.69 9.34 13.71
C TRP A 125 -5.25 7.91 13.83
N ILE A 126 -5.42 7.39 15.05
CA ILE A 126 -6.11 6.11 15.29
C ILE A 126 -7.53 6.15 14.72
N ALA A 127 -8.27 7.23 14.98
CA ALA A 127 -9.61 7.38 14.42
C ALA A 127 -9.60 7.35 12.88
N VAL A 128 -8.63 8.02 12.24
CA VAL A 128 -8.45 7.97 10.78
C VAL A 128 -8.19 6.54 10.31
N ILE A 129 -7.28 5.79 10.97
CA ILE A 129 -7.01 4.39 10.64
C ILE A 129 -8.29 3.55 10.75
N VAL A 130 -9.04 3.69 11.83
CA VAL A 130 -10.29 2.94 12.04
C VAL A 130 -11.30 3.25 10.93
N ILE A 131 -11.46 4.52 10.57
CA ILE A 131 -12.36 4.92 9.48
C ILE A 131 -11.91 4.29 8.15
N VAL A 132 -10.61 4.38 7.82
CA VAL A 132 -10.07 3.79 6.58
C VAL A 132 -10.28 2.28 6.56
N CYS A 133 -9.95 1.58 7.65
CA CYS A 133 -10.18 0.13 7.75
C CYS A 133 -11.66 -0.22 7.60
N THR A 134 -12.56 0.55 8.21
CA THR A 134 -14.01 0.34 8.08
C THR A 134 -14.47 0.52 6.63
N VAL A 135 -14.00 1.56 5.95
CA VAL A 135 -14.30 1.79 4.53
C VAL A 135 -13.78 0.65 3.66
N VAL A 136 -12.54 0.20 3.88
CA VAL A 136 -11.96 -0.94 3.13
C VAL A 136 -12.78 -2.21 3.34
N VAL A 137 -13.14 -2.53 4.58
CA VAL A 137 -13.97 -3.71 4.89
C VAL A 137 -15.34 -3.58 4.23
N PHE A 138 -15.96 -2.39 4.29
CA PHE A 138 -17.24 -2.14 3.63
C PHE A 138 -17.16 -2.33 2.11
N VAL A 139 -16.14 -1.78 1.46
CA VAL A 139 -15.93 -1.92 0.00
C VAL A 139 -15.73 -3.39 -0.39
N LEU A 140 -14.90 -4.12 0.37
CA LEU A 140 -14.69 -5.55 0.14
C LEU A 140 -15.97 -6.36 0.34
N TYR A 141 -16.77 -6.04 1.34
CA TYR A 141 -18.06 -6.68 1.58
C TYR A 141 -19.07 -6.36 0.46
N ASP A 142 -19.21 -5.09 0.08
CA ASP A 142 -20.14 -4.66 -0.97
C ASP A 142 -19.77 -5.28 -2.34
N ALA A 143 -18.49 -5.35 -2.67
CA ALA A 143 -18.01 -5.93 -3.92
C ALA A 143 -18.14 -7.46 -3.98
N ASN A 144 -17.85 -8.19 -2.89
CA ASN A 144 -17.72 -9.65 -2.92
C ASN A 144 -18.94 -10.41 -2.37
N VAL A 145 -19.70 -9.81 -1.47
CA VAL A 145 -20.85 -10.44 -0.82
C VAL A 145 -22.17 -9.91 -1.40
N VAL A 146 -22.28 -8.57 -1.52
CA VAL A 146 -23.47 -7.95 -2.08
C VAL A 146 -23.47 -8.02 -3.61
N GLY A 147 -22.29 -8.04 -4.23
CA GLY A 147 -22.12 -8.18 -5.68
C GLY A 147 -22.11 -6.86 -6.46
N HIS A 148 -22.03 -5.72 -5.80
CA HIS A 148 -22.01 -4.39 -6.44
C HIS A 148 -20.63 -4.01 -6.99
N VAL A 149 -19.93 -4.96 -7.61
CA VAL A 149 -18.56 -4.76 -8.11
C VAL A 149 -18.44 -3.68 -9.18
N GLU A 150 -19.53 -3.42 -9.91
CA GLU A 150 -19.59 -2.42 -10.98
C GLU A 150 -19.38 -0.99 -10.47
N ARG A 151 -19.67 -0.72 -9.19
CA ARG A 151 -19.41 0.58 -8.56
C ARG A 151 -17.93 0.91 -8.42
N TYR A 152 -17.08 -0.12 -8.52
CA TYR A 152 -15.64 -0.03 -8.23
C TYR A 152 -14.79 -0.31 -9.48
N GLU A 153 -15.26 0.04 -10.69
CA GLU A 153 -14.58 -0.27 -11.96
C GLU A 153 -13.09 0.02 -11.95
N THR A 154 -12.69 1.21 -11.46
CA THR A 154 -11.28 1.66 -11.42
C THR A 154 -10.39 0.80 -10.53
N ILE A 155 -10.96 0.21 -9.46
CA ILE A 155 -10.22 -0.58 -8.47
C ILE A 155 -10.70 -2.03 -8.43
N ARG A 156 -11.51 -2.47 -9.39
CA ARG A 156 -12.13 -3.79 -9.45
C ARG A 156 -11.12 -4.92 -9.23
N ASN A 157 -9.97 -4.83 -9.88
CA ASN A 157 -8.91 -5.87 -9.80
C ASN A 157 -8.29 -5.98 -8.41
N TYR A 158 -8.45 -4.96 -7.56
CA TYR A 158 -7.94 -4.97 -6.18
C TYR A 158 -9.00 -5.38 -5.16
N VAL A 159 -10.26 -5.11 -5.44
CA VAL A 159 -11.36 -5.36 -4.47
C VAL A 159 -12.13 -6.64 -4.72
N LEU A 160 -12.22 -7.14 -5.98
CA LEU A 160 -12.93 -8.36 -6.31
C LEU A 160 -12.03 -9.58 -6.12
N PHE A 161 -12.40 -10.43 -5.14
CA PHE A 161 -11.67 -11.66 -4.85
C PHE A 161 -12.15 -12.81 -5.76
N ASN A 162 -11.54 -12.91 -6.94
CA ASN A 162 -11.76 -13.96 -7.92
C ASN A 162 -10.47 -14.72 -8.24
N ASP A 163 -10.50 -15.66 -9.17
CA ASP A 163 -9.35 -16.51 -9.51
C ASP A 163 -8.19 -15.71 -10.09
N SER A 164 -8.44 -14.61 -10.80
CA SER A 164 -7.41 -13.72 -11.35
C SER A 164 -6.87 -12.70 -10.35
N TRP A 165 -7.45 -12.61 -9.14
CA TRP A 165 -7.02 -11.65 -8.12
C TRP A 165 -5.54 -11.82 -7.76
N GLY A 166 -4.82 -10.69 -7.68
CA GLY A 166 -3.40 -10.69 -7.33
C GLY A 166 -2.53 -11.47 -8.33
N THR A 167 -2.80 -11.35 -9.63
CA THR A 167 -2.09 -12.05 -10.70
C THR A 167 -2.21 -13.58 -10.61
N GLY A 168 -3.43 -14.09 -10.37
CA GLY A 168 -3.73 -15.52 -10.28
C GLY A 168 -3.61 -16.14 -8.88
N ARG A 169 -3.18 -15.35 -7.88
CA ARG A 169 -3.10 -15.84 -6.49
C ARG A 169 -4.45 -16.20 -5.91
N GLY A 170 -5.55 -15.58 -6.37
CA GLY A 170 -6.90 -15.91 -5.95
C GLY A 170 -7.24 -17.37 -6.22
N TYR A 171 -6.90 -17.89 -7.41
CA TYR A 171 -7.02 -19.31 -7.75
C TYR A 171 -6.24 -20.18 -6.76
N VAL A 172 -4.97 -19.86 -6.59
CA VAL A 172 -4.07 -20.62 -5.71
C VAL A 172 -4.59 -20.64 -4.28
N TRP A 173 -5.05 -19.52 -3.74
CA TRP A 173 -5.57 -19.43 -2.37
C TRP A 173 -6.87 -20.21 -2.18
N LYS A 174 -7.82 -20.12 -3.14
CA LYS A 174 -9.06 -20.90 -3.08
C LYS A 174 -8.78 -22.40 -3.07
N ARG A 175 -7.91 -22.87 -3.97
CA ARG A 175 -7.54 -24.27 -4.06
C ARG A 175 -6.74 -24.76 -2.85
N SER A 176 -5.85 -23.92 -2.32
CA SER A 176 -5.14 -24.21 -1.07
C SER A 176 -6.11 -24.38 0.10
N MET A 177 -7.12 -23.51 0.21
CA MET A 177 -8.13 -23.60 1.26
C MET A 177 -9.00 -24.86 1.13
N GLU A 178 -9.40 -25.19 -0.10
CA GLU A 178 -10.14 -26.43 -0.41
C GLU A 178 -9.33 -27.67 0.00
N ILE A 179 -8.04 -27.72 -0.38
CA ILE A 179 -7.15 -28.81 0.04
C ILE A 179 -7.06 -28.86 1.58
N PHE A 180 -6.84 -27.70 2.22
CA PHE A 180 -6.69 -27.61 3.67
C PHE A 180 -7.95 -28.11 4.40
N GLN A 181 -9.12 -27.74 3.94
CA GLN A 181 -10.39 -28.09 4.59
C GLN A 181 -10.75 -29.56 4.36
N ASP A 182 -10.70 -30.04 3.10
CA ASP A 182 -11.35 -31.25 2.67
C ASP A 182 -10.40 -32.45 2.44
N LYS A 183 -9.10 -32.18 2.20
CA LYS A 183 -8.16 -33.21 1.77
C LYS A 183 -7.08 -33.54 2.81
N LEU A 184 -6.78 -32.61 3.73
CA LEU A 184 -5.74 -32.80 4.73
C LEU A 184 -6.26 -33.55 5.97
N THR A 185 -5.50 -34.52 6.42
CA THR A 185 -5.68 -35.12 7.75
C THR A 185 -5.33 -34.12 8.86
N PRO A 186 -5.82 -34.31 10.10
CA PRO A 186 -5.49 -33.41 11.21
C PRO A 186 -3.97 -33.22 11.41
N LEU A 187 -3.18 -34.30 11.21
CA LEU A 187 -1.73 -34.23 11.33
C LEU A 187 -1.11 -33.37 10.21
N GLN A 188 -1.61 -33.52 8.99
CA GLN A 188 -1.14 -32.73 7.84
C GLN A 188 -1.57 -31.26 7.92
N LYS A 189 -2.66 -30.93 8.61
CA LYS A 189 -3.06 -29.55 8.87
C LYS A 189 -2.08 -28.82 9.80
N ILE A 190 -1.40 -29.56 10.68
CA ILE A 190 -0.42 -29.02 11.62
C ILE A 190 0.99 -29.01 11.01
N PHE A 191 1.42 -30.10 10.42
CA PHE A 191 2.80 -30.29 9.94
C PHE A 191 2.97 -30.07 8.43
N GLY A 192 1.87 -29.98 7.67
CA GLY A 192 1.93 -29.91 6.21
C GLY A 192 2.36 -31.22 5.55
N TYR A 193 2.78 -31.14 4.30
CA TYR A 193 3.34 -32.26 3.53
C TYR A 193 4.88 -32.23 3.46
N GLY A 194 5.53 -31.25 4.04
CA GLY A 194 6.96 -31.03 3.98
C GLY A 194 7.36 -29.88 3.06
N ALA A 195 8.65 -29.59 3.05
CA ALA A 195 9.20 -28.49 2.26
C ALA A 195 9.03 -28.72 0.75
N ASP A 196 8.75 -27.64 0.03
CA ASP A 196 8.65 -27.59 -1.44
C ASP A 196 7.64 -28.57 -2.09
N THR A 197 6.66 -29.04 -1.33
CA THR A 197 5.64 -29.99 -1.85
C THR A 197 4.41 -29.32 -2.41
N PHE A 198 4.27 -28.00 -2.26
CA PHE A 198 3.07 -27.25 -2.62
C PHE A 198 2.66 -27.44 -4.10
N ALA A 199 3.60 -27.28 -5.03
CA ALA A 199 3.35 -27.43 -6.45
C ALA A 199 2.89 -28.86 -6.79
N LEU A 200 3.47 -29.88 -6.17
CA LEU A 200 3.11 -31.29 -6.37
C LEU A 200 1.69 -31.57 -5.86
N ILE A 201 1.33 -31.02 -4.71
CA ILE A 201 -0.01 -31.17 -4.12
C ILE A 201 -1.05 -30.49 -5.00
N MET A 202 -0.78 -29.27 -5.47
CA MET A 202 -1.65 -28.57 -6.39
C MET A 202 -1.87 -29.35 -7.68
N GLN A 203 -0.81 -29.88 -8.26
CA GLN A 203 -0.88 -30.69 -9.48
C GLN A 203 -1.62 -32.03 -9.25
N TYR A 204 -1.47 -32.64 -8.08
CA TYR A 204 -2.13 -33.90 -7.74
C TYR A 204 -3.65 -33.73 -7.59
N TYR A 205 -4.10 -32.70 -6.86
CA TYR A 205 -5.53 -32.49 -6.61
C TYR A 205 -6.22 -31.70 -7.72
N PHE A 206 -5.49 -30.85 -8.45
CA PHE A 206 -5.99 -30.02 -9.55
C PHE A 206 -5.05 -30.16 -10.76
N PRO A 207 -5.04 -31.32 -11.42
CA PRO A 207 -4.21 -31.51 -12.60
C PRO A 207 -4.62 -30.52 -13.69
N PRO A 208 -3.65 -29.95 -14.44
CA PRO A 208 -3.95 -29.10 -15.57
C PRO A 208 -4.82 -29.87 -16.57
N THR A 209 -6.03 -29.38 -16.83
CA THR A 209 -6.91 -29.94 -17.84
C THR A 209 -6.21 -29.83 -19.20
N GLN A 210 -6.00 -30.97 -19.87
CA GLN A 210 -5.48 -30.98 -21.25
C GLN A 210 -6.45 -30.18 -22.12
N GLY A 211 -6.14 -28.89 -22.37
CA GLY A 211 -6.96 -28.04 -23.25
C GLY A 211 -7.09 -26.57 -22.86
N GLY A 212 -6.48 -26.09 -21.80
CA GLY A 212 -6.60 -24.68 -21.39
C GLY A 212 -5.26 -24.11 -20.95
N GLY A 213 -4.72 -23.24 -21.81
CA GLY A 213 -3.66 -22.25 -21.58
C GLY A 213 -2.67 -22.46 -20.44
N SER A 214 -1.40 -22.49 -20.81
CA SER A 214 -0.26 -22.38 -19.89
C SER A 214 -0.46 -21.26 -18.86
N ILE A 215 -0.21 -21.61 -17.61
CA ILE A 215 -0.05 -20.66 -16.50
C ILE A 215 1.20 -19.83 -16.71
#